data_32682aac51290a23bf13083dbd91d81f
#
_entry.id   32682aac51290a23bf13083dbd91d81f
#
_cell.length_a   1.000
_cell.length_b   1.000
_cell.length_c   1.000
_cell.angle_alpha   90.00
_cell.angle_beta   90.00
_cell.angle_gamma   90.00
#
_symmetry.space_group_name_H-M   'P 1'
#
loop_
_entity.id
_entity.type
_entity.pdbx_description
1 polymer ?
#
loop_
_entity_poly.entity_id
_entity_poly.type
_entity_poly.pdbx_seq_one_letter_code
_entity_poly.pdbx_strand_id
1 'polypeptide(L)'
;MKRLIATVAATVLTSAAFASTPVLSNGGFENNSVGGGYVYGNVAPGWSFTGGAGVSASYTAWNGVAQEGNAFAFLQNTASISQSFVSSGAADYSFAFNLALRPGYDQGQAVTVSLDGSLLGQYAVTSTGWTSFNVNALNIGAGSHTLSFAGINPNNAYDTSAFLDGVSMNVSAVPEPGTYAMLLAGLGLLGFMARRRKSAI
;
A
#
# COMPACT_ATOMS: atom_id res chain seq x y z
N MET A 1 -49.96 -46.53 7.16
CA MET A 1 -48.50 -46.48 7.01
C MET A 1 -48.08 -45.06 6.75
N LYS A 2 -47.57 -44.32 7.77
CA LYS A 2 -47.10 -42.92 7.65
C LYS A 2 -45.64 -42.97 7.23
N ARG A 3 -45.32 -42.46 6.04
CA ARG A 3 -43.95 -42.31 5.56
C ARG A 3 -43.32 -41.07 6.21
N LEU A 4 -42.33 -41.25 7.07
CA LEU A 4 -41.45 -40.16 7.55
C LEU A 4 -40.48 -39.78 6.44
N ILE A 5 -40.60 -38.58 5.93
CA ILE A 5 -39.58 -38.00 5.03
C ILE A 5 -38.57 -37.26 5.91
N ALA A 6 -37.41 -37.85 6.09
CA ALA A 6 -36.29 -37.20 6.75
C ALA A 6 -35.63 -36.23 5.78
N THR A 7 -35.74 -34.92 6.02
CA THR A 7 -35.05 -33.88 5.27
C THR A 7 -33.64 -33.73 5.85
N VAL A 8 -32.63 -34.17 5.13
CA VAL A 8 -31.23 -33.93 5.47
C VAL A 8 -30.91 -32.51 5.04
N ALA A 9 -30.73 -31.63 6.01
CA ALA A 9 -30.18 -30.28 5.76
C ALA A 9 -28.65 -30.41 5.71
N ALA A 10 -28.09 -30.30 4.51
CA ALA A 10 -26.65 -30.20 4.34
C ALA A 10 -26.23 -28.76 4.69
N THR A 11 -25.62 -28.57 5.86
CA THR A 11 -24.95 -27.33 6.21
C THR A 11 -23.60 -27.29 5.52
N VAL A 12 -23.47 -26.47 4.48
CA VAL A 12 -22.16 -26.14 3.88
C VAL A 12 -21.49 -25.12 4.79
N LEU A 13 -20.57 -25.59 5.61
CA LEU A 13 -19.65 -24.73 6.35
C LEU A 13 -18.59 -24.22 5.38
N THR A 14 -18.79 -23.01 4.85
CA THR A 14 -17.71 -22.30 4.17
C THR A 14 -16.76 -21.78 5.23
N SER A 15 -15.57 -22.37 5.34
CA SER A 15 -14.48 -21.79 6.12
C SER A 15 -14.05 -20.49 5.43
N ALA A 16 -14.37 -19.35 6.04
CA ALA A 16 -13.74 -18.09 5.67
C ALA A 16 -12.25 -18.22 6.05
N ALA A 17 -11.38 -18.39 5.08
CA ALA A 17 -9.96 -18.22 5.27
C ALA A 17 -9.75 -16.74 5.66
N PHE A 18 -9.28 -16.48 6.87
CA PHE A 18 -8.83 -15.13 7.25
C PHE A 18 -7.58 -14.85 6.44
N ALA A 19 -7.73 -14.14 5.35
CA ALA A 19 -6.63 -13.60 4.60
C ALA A 19 -5.91 -12.59 5.50
N SER A 20 -4.60 -12.75 5.70
CA SER A 20 -3.81 -11.74 6.38
C SER A 20 -3.88 -10.44 5.59
N THR A 21 -4.20 -9.34 6.25
CA THR A 21 -4.13 -8.01 5.63
C THR A 21 -2.68 -7.75 5.21
N PRO A 22 -2.40 -7.45 3.93
CA PRO A 22 -1.07 -7.08 3.52
C PRO A 22 -0.64 -5.80 4.24
N VAL A 23 0.64 -5.73 4.61
CA VAL A 23 1.22 -4.57 5.28
C VAL A 23 2.53 -4.20 4.61
N LEU A 24 2.83 -2.91 4.53
CA LEU A 24 4.18 -2.43 4.26
C LEU A 24 4.98 -2.47 5.55
N SER A 25 6.21 -2.93 5.46
CA SER A 25 7.13 -2.98 6.60
C SER A 25 8.08 -1.79 6.58
N ASN A 26 8.51 -1.34 7.74
CA ASN A 26 9.57 -0.33 7.88
C ASN A 26 9.31 0.95 7.05
N GLY A 27 8.08 1.47 7.10
CA GLY A 27 7.69 2.66 6.33
C GLY A 27 8.32 3.97 6.82
N GLY A 28 8.76 4.03 8.07
CA GLY A 28 9.54 5.13 8.64
C GLY A 28 11.05 4.92 8.53
N PHE A 29 11.53 3.85 7.86
CA PHE A 29 12.95 3.56 7.64
C PHE A 29 13.81 3.41 8.91
N GLU A 30 13.20 3.26 10.07
CA GLU A 30 13.89 3.20 11.38
C GLU A 30 14.70 1.91 11.56
N ASN A 31 14.25 0.79 10.98
CA ASN A 31 15.06 -0.41 10.88
C ASN A 31 16.04 -0.27 9.72
N ASN A 32 17.26 0.18 10.02
CA ASN A 32 18.31 0.44 9.04
C ASN A 32 19.69 0.14 9.59
N SER A 33 20.72 0.21 8.75
CA SER A 33 22.12 -0.05 9.10
C SER A 33 23.02 1.19 8.95
N VAL A 34 22.44 2.41 9.00
CA VAL A 34 23.22 3.64 8.76
C VAL A 34 24.03 4.14 9.97
N GLY A 35 23.78 3.62 11.18
CA GLY A 35 24.60 3.88 12.37
C GLY A 35 24.65 5.35 12.79
N GLY A 36 23.57 6.14 12.54
CA GLY A 36 23.53 7.59 12.79
C GLY A 36 24.16 8.45 11.66
N GLY A 37 24.59 7.82 10.57
CA GLY A 37 25.09 8.48 9.36
C GLY A 37 24.09 8.41 8.21
N TYR A 38 24.60 8.25 6.99
CA TYR A 38 23.81 7.95 5.81
C TYR A 38 24.50 6.92 4.93
N VAL A 39 23.72 6.10 4.22
CA VAL A 39 24.26 5.08 3.30
C VAL A 39 23.35 4.98 2.09
N TYR A 40 23.96 4.86 0.91
CA TYR A 40 23.27 4.56 -0.34
C TYR A 40 22.99 3.06 -0.48
N GLY A 41 21.93 2.70 -1.17
CA GLY A 41 21.59 1.32 -1.49
C GLY A 41 20.70 0.64 -0.45
N ASN A 42 20.68 -0.68 -0.47
CA ASN A 42 19.74 -1.53 0.29
C ASN A 42 20.13 -1.63 1.78
N VAL A 43 19.83 -0.60 2.55
CA VAL A 43 20.20 -0.48 3.97
C VAL A 43 18.99 -0.50 4.93
N ALA A 44 17.78 -0.51 4.40
CA ALA A 44 16.55 -0.64 5.17
C ALA A 44 15.79 -1.90 4.74
N PRO A 45 15.70 -2.94 5.60
CA PRO A 45 14.99 -4.17 5.30
C PRO A 45 13.54 -3.93 4.85
N GLY A 46 13.10 -4.71 3.88
CA GLY A 46 11.78 -4.58 3.26
C GLY A 46 11.77 -3.67 2.02
N TRP A 47 12.75 -2.78 1.87
CA TRP A 47 12.86 -1.85 0.75
C TRP A 47 14.03 -2.17 -0.18
N SER A 48 13.79 -2.01 -1.48
CA SER A 48 14.80 -2.08 -2.54
C SER A 48 15.14 -0.67 -3.00
N PHE A 49 16.43 -0.36 -3.12
CA PHE A 49 16.94 0.96 -3.48
C PHE A 49 17.71 0.87 -4.79
N THR A 50 17.48 1.81 -5.71
CA THR A 50 18.21 1.87 -6.98
C THR A 50 18.70 3.28 -7.28
N GLY A 51 19.79 3.38 -8.05
CA GLY A 51 20.40 4.66 -8.38
C GLY A 51 20.99 5.33 -7.12
N GLY A 52 20.78 6.63 -7.00
CA GLY A 52 21.22 7.45 -5.86
C GLY A 52 20.23 7.47 -4.70
N ALA A 53 19.54 6.38 -4.43
CA ALA A 53 18.67 6.27 -3.26
C ALA A 53 19.38 5.64 -2.06
N GLY A 54 18.91 5.97 -0.86
CA GLY A 54 19.45 5.44 0.38
C GLY A 54 18.67 5.92 1.60
N VAL A 55 19.24 5.72 2.78
CA VAL A 55 18.69 6.16 4.07
C VAL A 55 19.69 7.07 4.78
N SER A 56 19.18 8.10 5.41
CA SER A 56 19.92 9.04 6.25
C SER A 56 19.30 9.10 7.64
N ALA A 57 20.13 9.16 8.67
CA ALA A 57 19.69 9.64 9.96
C ALA A 57 19.48 11.16 9.91
N SER A 58 18.75 11.69 10.89
CA SER A 58 18.60 13.12 11.11
C SER A 58 19.95 13.80 11.37
N TYR A 59 20.08 15.06 10.97
CA TYR A 59 21.25 15.93 11.23
C TYR A 59 22.57 15.45 10.59
N THR A 60 22.53 14.71 9.50
CA THR A 60 23.72 14.33 8.72
C THR A 60 24.04 15.38 7.65
N ALA A 61 24.99 15.07 6.76
CA ALA A 61 25.30 15.88 5.58
C ALA A 61 24.13 16.07 4.59
N TRP A 62 23.02 15.35 4.79
CA TRP A 62 21.78 15.53 4.04
C TRP A 62 20.97 16.73 4.51
N ASN A 63 21.31 17.34 5.66
CA ASN A 63 20.64 18.50 6.26
C ASN A 63 19.15 18.30 6.54
N GLY A 64 18.69 17.04 6.60
CA GLY A 64 17.32 16.67 6.89
C GLY A 64 17.10 16.29 8.34
N VAL A 65 15.84 16.36 8.78
CA VAL A 65 15.32 15.80 10.02
C VAL A 65 14.19 14.88 9.67
N ALA A 66 14.15 13.66 10.21
CA ALA A 66 13.09 12.69 9.97
C ALA A 66 11.71 13.27 10.32
N GLN A 67 10.67 12.84 9.60
CA GLN A 67 9.29 13.21 9.88
C GLN A 67 8.80 12.52 11.16
N GLU A 68 9.19 11.26 11.32
CA GLU A 68 9.02 10.46 12.53
C GLU A 68 10.35 9.77 12.89
N GLY A 69 10.54 9.40 14.13
CA GLY A 69 11.75 8.68 14.56
C GLY A 69 13.05 9.47 14.33
N ASN A 70 14.04 8.82 13.71
CA ASN A 70 15.39 9.41 13.50
C ASN A 70 15.94 9.18 12.07
N ALA A 71 15.28 8.43 11.23
CA ALA A 71 15.75 8.08 9.88
C ALA A 71 14.71 8.42 8.82
N PHE A 72 15.15 8.66 7.60
CA PHE A 72 14.31 8.89 6.43
C PHE A 72 15.03 8.38 5.17
N ALA A 73 14.26 7.98 4.15
CA ALA A 73 14.82 7.66 2.85
C ALA A 73 15.04 8.92 2.02
N PHE A 74 16.06 8.89 1.14
CA PHE A 74 16.30 9.94 0.16
C PHE A 74 16.36 9.37 -1.27
N LEU A 75 15.83 10.15 -2.20
CA LEU A 75 15.88 9.89 -3.64
C LEU A 75 16.64 11.02 -4.31
N GLN A 76 17.89 10.77 -4.69
CA GLN A 76 18.72 11.74 -5.39
C GLN A 76 18.46 11.64 -6.90
N ASN A 77 18.16 12.76 -7.55
CA ASN A 77 17.90 12.88 -8.97
C ASN A 77 16.74 11.93 -9.43
N THR A 78 17.07 10.89 -10.19
CA THR A 78 16.11 9.91 -10.74
C THR A 78 16.14 8.57 -10.02
N ALA A 79 16.67 8.55 -8.80
CA ALA A 79 16.73 7.35 -7.98
C ALA A 79 15.34 6.83 -7.59
N SER A 80 15.23 5.55 -7.26
CA SER A 80 13.96 4.97 -6.85
C SER A 80 14.09 4.02 -5.67
N ILE A 81 13.00 3.87 -4.93
CA ILE A 81 12.83 2.87 -3.88
C ILE A 81 11.50 2.15 -4.06
N SER A 82 11.47 0.88 -3.70
CA SER A 82 10.26 0.07 -3.84
C SER A 82 10.12 -0.99 -2.75
N GLN A 83 8.88 -1.40 -2.49
CA GLN A 83 8.56 -2.52 -1.62
C GLN A 83 7.47 -3.36 -2.23
N SER A 84 7.62 -4.70 -2.15
CA SER A 84 6.58 -5.63 -2.58
C SER A 84 5.75 -6.12 -1.41
N PHE A 85 4.46 -6.34 -1.67
CA PHE A 85 3.51 -6.95 -0.74
C PHE A 85 2.63 -7.97 -1.49
N VAL A 86 1.94 -8.85 -0.75
CA VAL A 86 1.07 -9.87 -1.34
C VAL A 86 -0.38 -9.57 -0.95
N SER A 87 -1.25 -9.44 -1.95
CA SER A 87 -2.71 -9.38 -1.79
C SER A 87 -3.31 -10.77 -1.92
N SER A 88 -4.18 -11.15 -0.98
CA SER A 88 -4.87 -12.45 -0.99
C SER A 88 -6.18 -12.45 -1.79
N GLY A 89 -6.70 -11.29 -2.16
CA GLY A 89 -7.95 -11.10 -2.90
C GLY A 89 -8.05 -9.70 -3.49
N ALA A 90 -9.16 -9.42 -4.18
CA ALA A 90 -9.40 -8.08 -4.72
C ALA A 90 -9.58 -7.08 -3.58
N ALA A 91 -8.85 -5.96 -3.64
CA ALA A 91 -8.88 -4.91 -2.61
C ALA A 91 -8.57 -3.53 -3.20
N ASP A 92 -9.04 -2.51 -2.51
CA ASP A 92 -8.64 -1.13 -2.71
C ASP A 92 -7.53 -0.78 -1.71
N TYR A 93 -6.51 -0.10 -2.18
CA TYR A 93 -5.35 0.31 -1.40
C TYR A 93 -5.28 1.83 -1.33
N SER A 94 -4.96 2.35 -0.15
CA SER A 94 -4.63 3.75 0.08
C SER A 94 -3.24 3.82 0.67
N PHE A 95 -2.34 4.53 0.00
CA PHE A 95 -0.96 4.73 0.43
C PHE A 95 -0.80 6.16 0.92
N ALA A 96 -0.39 6.33 2.19
CA ALA A 96 -0.02 7.63 2.75
C ALA A 96 1.49 7.70 2.90
N PHE A 97 2.07 8.88 2.67
CA PHE A 97 3.51 9.12 2.74
C PHE A 97 3.80 10.61 2.90
N ASN A 98 5.00 10.93 3.35
CA ASN A 98 5.46 12.30 3.49
C ASN A 98 6.68 12.55 2.60
N LEU A 99 6.71 13.73 1.97
CA LEU A 99 7.83 14.18 1.14
C LEU A 99 8.36 15.52 1.65
N ALA A 100 9.68 15.72 1.54
CA ALA A 100 10.33 17.00 1.74
C ALA A 100 11.49 17.19 0.75
N LEU A 101 11.86 18.43 0.42
CA LEU A 101 13.07 18.72 -0.33
C LEU A 101 14.30 18.69 0.57
N ARG A 102 15.43 18.29 0.01
CA ARG A 102 16.74 18.43 0.67
C ARG A 102 17.10 19.91 0.83
N PRO A 103 17.30 20.39 2.08
CA PRO A 103 17.69 21.78 2.30
C PRO A 103 19.01 22.13 1.63
N GLY A 104 19.04 23.27 0.92
CA GLY A 104 20.21 23.75 0.17
C GLY A 104 20.39 23.13 -1.23
N TYR A 105 19.50 22.19 -1.63
CA TYR A 105 19.51 21.52 -2.93
C TYR A 105 18.08 21.44 -3.51
N ASP A 106 17.32 22.52 -3.35
CA ASP A 106 15.89 22.65 -3.59
C ASP A 106 15.55 23.08 -5.03
N GLN A 107 16.14 22.45 -6.02
CA GLN A 107 15.99 22.84 -7.43
C GLN A 107 14.81 22.19 -8.15
N GLY A 108 13.73 21.91 -7.43
CA GLY A 108 12.48 21.44 -8.02
C GLY A 108 12.49 19.95 -8.32
N GLN A 109 12.43 19.11 -7.30
CA GLN A 109 12.25 17.67 -7.43
C GLN A 109 10.76 17.33 -7.49
N ALA A 110 10.41 16.29 -8.25
CA ALA A 110 9.13 15.63 -8.14
C ALA A 110 9.35 14.13 -7.86
N VAL A 111 8.32 13.49 -7.28
CA VAL A 111 8.32 12.06 -7.03
C VAL A 111 7.09 11.44 -7.70
N THR A 112 7.30 10.42 -8.52
CA THR A 112 6.22 9.56 -9.02
C THR A 112 5.98 8.42 -8.07
N VAL A 113 4.72 8.07 -7.87
CA VAL A 113 4.28 6.87 -7.15
C VAL A 113 3.59 5.95 -8.14
N SER A 114 4.01 4.70 -8.18
CA SER A 114 3.43 3.68 -9.05
C SER A 114 3.18 2.37 -8.32
N LEU A 115 2.21 1.61 -8.79
CA LEU A 115 1.95 0.24 -8.39
C LEU A 115 2.08 -0.67 -9.60
N ASP A 116 2.95 -1.67 -9.54
CA ASP A 116 3.26 -2.60 -10.65
C ASP A 116 3.64 -1.88 -11.96
N GLY A 117 4.33 -0.73 -11.83
CA GLY A 117 4.69 0.13 -12.95
C GLY A 117 3.58 1.05 -13.46
N SER A 118 2.33 0.88 -13.01
CA SER A 118 1.22 1.78 -13.33
C SER A 118 1.29 3.03 -12.47
N LEU A 119 1.35 4.21 -13.11
CA LEU A 119 1.43 5.49 -12.41
C LEU A 119 0.15 5.74 -11.60
N LEU A 120 0.30 5.93 -10.29
CA LEU A 120 -0.77 6.36 -9.39
C LEU A 120 -0.81 7.87 -9.22
N GLY A 121 0.35 8.53 -9.20
CA GLY A 121 0.43 9.98 -9.05
C GLY A 121 1.85 10.51 -9.20
N GLN A 122 1.94 11.84 -9.43
CA GLN A 122 3.19 12.59 -9.44
C GLN A 122 3.05 13.78 -8.50
N TYR A 123 4.03 13.97 -7.64
CA TYR A 123 4.01 14.93 -6.55
C TYR A 123 5.19 15.87 -6.68
N ALA A 124 4.94 17.14 -6.91
CA ALA A 124 5.97 18.17 -6.84
C ALA A 124 6.39 18.37 -5.39
N VAL A 125 7.68 18.26 -5.11
CA VAL A 125 8.25 18.50 -3.79
C VAL A 125 8.78 19.92 -3.78
N THR A 126 8.07 20.82 -3.09
CA THR A 126 8.32 22.27 -3.16
C THR A 126 8.75 22.89 -1.83
N SER A 127 8.79 22.10 -0.76
CA SER A 127 9.10 22.54 0.60
C SER A 127 10.19 21.69 1.21
N THR A 128 11.09 22.28 1.97
CA THR A 128 12.04 21.58 2.85
C THR A 128 11.38 21.07 4.14
N GLY A 129 10.17 21.53 4.47
CA GLY A 129 9.32 20.94 5.49
C GLY A 129 8.51 19.78 4.91
N TRP A 130 8.19 18.82 5.77
CA TRP A 130 7.42 17.64 5.39
C TRP A 130 6.00 17.99 4.95
N THR A 131 5.59 17.41 3.83
CA THR A 131 4.23 17.53 3.29
C THR A 131 3.67 16.13 3.13
N SER A 132 2.47 15.91 3.68
CA SER A 132 1.77 14.63 3.63
C SER A 132 0.97 14.48 2.34
N PHE A 133 1.03 13.31 1.75
CA PHE A 133 0.30 12.93 0.54
C PHE A 133 -0.43 11.61 0.74
N ASN A 134 -1.45 11.40 -0.09
CA ASN A 134 -2.19 10.15 -0.15
C ASN A 134 -2.49 9.81 -1.61
N VAL A 135 -2.45 8.52 -1.96
CA VAL A 135 -2.82 8.03 -3.29
C VAL A 135 -3.53 6.68 -3.17
N ASN A 136 -4.50 6.45 -4.05
CA ASN A 136 -5.30 5.24 -4.06
C ASN A 136 -4.99 4.39 -5.29
N ALA A 137 -5.04 3.07 -5.10
CA ALA A 137 -5.07 2.07 -6.15
C ALA A 137 -6.31 1.20 -5.95
N LEU A 138 -7.22 1.24 -6.91
CA LEU A 138 -8.53 0.63 -6.78
C LEU A 138 -8.61 -0.71 -7.52
N ASN A 139 -9.36 -1.64 -6.93
CA ASN A 139 -9.67 -2.95 -7.53
C ASN A 139 -8.41 -3.73 -7.93
N ILE A 140 -7.41 -3.74 -7.07
CA ILE A 140 -6.18 -4.50 -7.25
C ILE A 140 -6.46 -5.97 -6.95
N GLY A 141 -6.12 -6.87 -7.86
CA GLY A 141 -6.37 -8.30 -7.76
C GLY A 141 -5.56 -9.00 -6.66
N ALA A 142 -5.71 -10.31 -6.55
CA ALA A 142 -4.82 -11.14 -5.74
C ALA A 142 -3.47 -11.29 -6.44
N GLY A 143 -2.39 -11.33 -5.67
CA GLY A 143 -1.03 -11.52 -6.21
C GLY A 143 0.03 -10.71 -5.49
N SER A 144 1.24 -10.76 -6.02
CA SER A 144 2.35 -9.91 -5.56
C SER A 144 2.29 -8.57 -6.28
N HIS A 145 2.36 -7.49 -5.53
CA HIS A 145 2.32 -6.12 -6.01
C HIS A 145 3.54 -5.35 -5.52
N THR A 146 4.01 -4.40 -6.30
CA THR A 146 5.19 -3.59 -5.98
C THR A 146 4.83 -2.10 -6.00
N LEU A 147 4.86 -1.48 -4.83
CA LEU A 147 4.78 -0.02 -4.67
C LEU A 147 6.16 0.58 -4.91
N SER A 148 6.24 1.61 -5.75
CA SER A 148 7.50 2.27 -6.09
C SER A 148 7.36 3.79 -6.00
N PHE A 149 8.42 4.42 -5.49
CA PHE A 149 8.63 5.87 -5.48
C PHE A 149 9.87 6.17 -6.32
N ALA A 150 9.76 7.03 -7.31
CA ALA A 150 10.88 7.40 -8.18
C ALA A 150 11.00 8.91 -8.30
N GLY A 151 12.22 9.41 -8.07
CA GLY A 151 12.54 10.81 -8.26
C GLY A 151 12.47 11.23 -9.72
N ILE A 152 11.98 12.42 -9.98
CA ILE A 152 12.06 13.10 -11.25
C ILE A 152 12.86 14.37 -11.05
N ASN A 153 13.85 14.58 -11.89
CA ASN A 153 14.67 15.79 -11.91
C ASN A 153 14.33 16.61 -13.17
N PRO A 154 13.26 17.42 -13.16
CA PRO A 154 12.74 18.09 -14.34
C PRO A 154 13.68 19.16 -14.88
N ASN A 155 14.52 19.73 -14.02
CA ASN A 155 15.45 20.79 -14.39
C ASN A 155 16.86 20.28 -14.71
N ASN A 156 17.07 18.95 -14.66
CA ASN A 156 18.39 18.32 -14.75
C ASN A 156 19.42 18.97 -13.81
N ALA A 157 18.94 19.38 -12.64
CA ALA A 157 19.74 20.07 -11.63
C ALA A 157 20.71 19.09 -10.96
N TYR A 158 21.87 19.62 -10.56
CA TYR A 158 22.86 18.82 -9.88
C TYR A 158 22.44 18.56 -8.43
N ASP A 159 22.46 17.30 -8.01
CA ASP A 159 22.31 16.85 -6.61
C ASP A 159 20.97 17.20 -5.96
N THR A 160 19.90 17.43 -6.75
CA THR A 160 18.55 17.61 -6.19
C THR A 160 18.05 16.31 -5.58
N SER A 161 17.33 16.40 -4.47
CA SER A 161 16.88 15.22 -3.74
C SER A 161 15.55 15.44 -3.04
N ALA A 162 14.68 14.46 -3.11
CA ALA A 162 13.50 14.35 -2.29
C ALA A 162 13.75 13.39 -1.11
N PHE A 163 13.21 13.74 0.03
CA PHE A 163 13.12 12.87 1.20
C PHE A 163 11.75 12.21 1.23
N LEU A 164 11.71 10.97 1.71
CA LEU A 164 10.50 10.18 1.89
C LEU A 164 10.50 9.57 3.29
N ASP A 165 9.36 9.64 3.98
CA ASP A 165 9.20 9.09 5.31
C ASP A 165 7.73 8.77 5.63
N GLY A 166 7.47 7.98 6.69
CA GLY A 166 6.15 7.67 7.17
C GLY A 166 5.25 6.99 6.14
N VAL A 167 5.80 6.07 5.34
CA VAL A 167 5.03 5.33 4.32
C VAL A 167 4.11 4.31 4.99
N SER A 168 2.84 4.40 4.72
CA SER A 168 1.84 3.47 5.25
C SER A 168 0.84 3.04 4.18
N MET A 169 0.16 1.92 4.43
CA MET A 169 -0.83 1.34 3.54
C MET A 169 -2.08 0.95 4.33
N ASN A 170 -3.24 1.38 3.84
CA ASN A 170 -4.54 0.89 4.29
C ASN A 170 -5.19 0.07 3.19
N VAL A 171 -5.91 -0.98 3.59
CA VAL A 171 -6.54 -1.94 2.68
C VAL A 171 -8.03 -2.01 2.97
N SER A 172 -8.85 -1.93 1.94
CA SER A 172 -10.29 -2.16 1.99
C SER A 172 -10.66 -3.29 1.04
N ALA A 173 -11.17 -4.41 1.59
CA ALA A 173 -11.57 -5.54 0.76
C ALA A 173 -12.74 -5.15 -0.16
N VAL A 174 -12.63 -5.49 -1.45
CA VAL A 174 -13.73 -5.37 -2.41
C VAL A 174 -14.54 -6.67 -2.35
N PRO A 175 -15.82 -6.63 -1.94
CA PRO A 175 -16.65 -7.84 -1.90
C PRO A 175 -16.78 -8.44 -3.30
N GLU A 176 -16.44 -9.73 -3.42
CA GLU A 176 -16.55 -10.43 -4.69
C GLU A 176 -18.01 -10.46 -5.20
N PRO A 177 -18.25 -10.34 -6.53
CA PRO A 177 -19.59 -10.45 -7.11
C PRO A 177 -20.32 -11.74 -6.70
N GLY A 178 -19.58 -12.82 -6.48
CA GLY A 178 -20.09 -14.09 -5.98
C GLY A 178 -20.73 -14.00 -4.58
N THR A 179 -20.22 -13.13 -3.71
CA THR A 179 -20.78 -12.92 -2.36
C THR A 179 -22.18 -12.34 -2.44
N TYR A 180 -22.43 -11.36 -3.30
CA TYR A 180 -23.76 -10.79 -3.54
C TYR A 180 -24.69 -11.80 -4.22
N ALA A 181 -24.19 -12.58 -5.19
CA ALA A 181 -24.96 -13.62 -5.85
C ALA A 181 -25.41 -14.71 -4.87
N MET A 182 -24.52 -15.16 -3.98
CA MET A 182 -24.86 -16.15 -2.95
C MET A 182 -25.82 -15.60 -1.89
N LEU A 183 -25.69 -14.33 -1.50
CA LEU A 183 -26.63 -13.66 -0.61
C LEU A 183 -28.03 -13.58 -1.24
N LEU A 184 -28.12 -13.16 -2.50
CA LEU A 184 -29.38 -13.07 -3.24
C LEU A 184 -30.01 -14.45 -3.45
N ALA A 185 -29.21 -15.47 -3.79
CA ALA A 185 -29.66 -16.84 -3.92
C ALA A 185 -30.22 -17.39 -2.57
N GLY A 186 -29.54 -17.11 -1.47
CA GLY A 186 -29.96 -17.48 -0.12
C GLY A 186 -31.29 -16.82 0.28
N LEU A 187 -31.40 -15.50 0.06
CA LEU A 187 -32.64 -14.75 0.32
C LEU A 187 -33.78 -15.21 -0.60
N GLY A 188 -33.50 -15.49 -1.86
CA GLY A 188 -34.47 -16.05 -2.81
C GLY A 188 -35.03 -17.41 -2.37
N LEU A 189 -34.16 -18.29 -1.91
CA LEU A 189 -34.54 -19.60 -1.37
C LEU A 189 -35.42 -19.49 -0.13
N LEU A 190 -35.05 -18.61 0.82
CA LEU A 190 -35.84 -18.34 2.01
C LEU A 190 -37.21 -17.76 1.67
N GLY A 191 -37.29 -16.83 0.73
CA GLY A 191 -38.55 -16.27 0.24
C GLY A 191 -39.44 -17.31 -0.40
N PHE A 192 -38.87 -18.18 -1.23
CA PHE A 192 -39.58 -19.29 -1.86
C PHE A 192 -40.14 -20.28 -0.81
N MET A 193 -39.37 -20.66 0.17
CA MET A 193 -39.80 -21.55 1.26
C MET A 193 -40.91 -20.91 2.11
N ALA A 194 -40.82 -19.62 2.42
CA ALA A 194 -41.83 -18.89 3.18
C ALA A 194 -43.17 -18.81 2.42
N ARG A 195 -43.13 -18.59 1.11
CA ARG A 195 -44.32 -18.57 0.23
C ARG A 195 -44.99 -19.95 0.20
N ARG A 196 -44.23 -21.03 0.09
CA ARG A 196 -44.73 -22.40 0.04
C ARG A 196 -45.46 -22.80 1.33
N ARG A 197 -45.02 -22.33 2.49
CA ARG A 197 -45.69 -22.55 3.78
C ARG A 197 -47.04 -21.86 3.87
N LYS A 198 -47.18 -20.65 3.30
CA LYS A 198 -48.49 -19.93 3.26
C LYS A 198 -49.53 -20.57 2.33
N SER A 199 -49.10 -21.32 1.32
CA SER A 199 -50.03 -21.99 0.38
C SER A 199 -50.48 -23.38 0.88
N ALA A 200 -50.01 -23.84 2.05
CA ALA A 200 -50.31 -25.15 2.62
C ALA A 200 -51.28 -25.06 3.83
N ILE A 201 -51.84 -23.88 4.10
CA ILE A 201 -52.92 -23.60 5.05
C ILE A 201 -54.17 -23.20 4.25
#